data_98cc1e8f4ede438ca5e283ac3feac599
#
_entry.id   98cc1e8f4ede438ca5e283ac3feac599
#
_cell.length_a   1.000
_cell.length_b   1.000
_cell.length_c   1.000
_cell.angle_alpha   90.00
_cell.angle_beta   90.00
_cell.angle_gamma   90.00
#
_symmetry.space_group_name_H-M   'P 1'
#
loop_
_entity.id
_entity.type
_entity.pdbx_description
1 polymer ?
#
loop_
_entity_poly.entity_id
_entity_poly.type
_entity_poly.pdbx_seq_one_letter_code
_entity_poly.pdbx_strand_id
1 'polypeptide(L)'
;MKKPLSPNFSFILGLCLISWSCNYSCADAFIGINWGRLSSQRLIPSMVVDLLLQNEINNVRIFQQVDNVLEAFYNSGINVTLGLSNNALVNYLNETEAKGWVEDKIIRYKNVLHFRYVTIGNNPFSRTFFNKTYDHAVDVLAIMQTQLNKHDMSSVKATIPHYTDVFNLTNTSRPSETDFREDIKESMVKYVTFLRKNDAPFFLSVFPIHFVNNNSLDFDFAFMDNRSSHKVNDGNATYTNAFELLYDSCHWALAKANASSVKIVIGAVGWPTDSYPGANVTNAERFYKSFLPFIASGKGTPMRPNQTINVFLNNLSDENRLFLELGSFQRHWGIYKFNGEPKYRIDFSGKGRDLYPSTAKGVIFMPNRWCVFNGNLDDPGKVEYMKILACNESDCSSLDLGGSCEKLTYVEKVSYAFNRYFQTKGQAAQTSDDKCHMGGLGKLVPNDPSNGICEFPVEILSAEHVIEGATFGASGSSRDRVHGRMSASAGLLALTVLWMIL
;
A
#
# COMPACT_ATOMS: atom_id res chain seq x y z
N MET A 1 0.37 81.02 -27.41
CA MET A 1 -0.76 80.20 -27.06
C MET A 1 -0.26 78.81 -26.74
N LYS A 2 -0.13 78.46 -25.47
CA LYS A 2 0.27 77.14 -24.98
C LYS A 2 -0.99 76.38 -24.63
N LYS A 3 -1.22 75.21 -25.22
CA LYS A 3 -2.28 74.28 -24.83
C LYS A 3 -1.78 73.43 -23.65
N PRO A 4 -2.63 73.16 -22.63
CA PRO A 4 -2.24 72.29 -21.49
C PRO A 4 -2.40 70.83 -21.88
N LEU A 5 -1.45 70.00 -21.40
CA LEU A 5 -1.49 68.53 -21.44
C LEU A 5 -2.50 68.01 -20.42
N SER A 6 -3.30 67.02 -20.82
CA SER A 6 -4.35 66.38 -20.02
C SER A 6 -3.74 65.45 -18.95
N PRO A 7 -4.34 65.34 -17.76
CA PRO A 7 -3.85 64.54 -16.65
C PRO A 7 -4.49 63.14 -16.60
N ASN A 8 -4.26 62.30 -17.60
CA ASN A 8 -4.91 60.97 -17.62
C ASN A 8 -3.94 59.78 -17.83
N PHE A 9 -2.62 60.00 -17.63
CA PHE A 9 -1.65 58.90 -17.81
C PHE A 9 -1.09 58.31 -16.50
N SER A 10 -1.42 58.87 -15.34
CA SER A 10 -0.88 58.38 -14.04
C SER A 10 -1.81 57.42 -13.29
N PHE A 11 -3.01 57.15 -13.76
CA PHE A 11 -3.95 56.26 -13.06
C PHE A 11 -3.96 54.80 -13.56
N ILE A 12 -3.34 54.54 -14.72
CA ILE A 12 -3.30 53.19 -15.31
C ILE A 12 -2.11 52.36 -14.83
N LEU A 13 -1.03 52.98 -14.35
CA LEU A 13 0.12 52.25 -13.79
C LEU A 13 -0.07 51.80 -12.35
N GLY A 14 -1.05 52.36 -11.62
CA GLY A 14 -1.35 51.99 -10.24
C GLY A 14 -2.20 50.71 -10.09
N LEU A 15 -2.95 50.35 -11.14
CA LEU A 15 -3.85 49.20 -11.12
C LEU A 15 -3.21 47.87 -11.56
N CYS A 16 -2.05 47.95 -12.23
CA CYS A 16 -1.30 46.73 -12.59
C CYS A 16 -0.35 46.20 -11.51
N LEU A 17 -0.15 46.93 -10.40
CA LEU A 17 0.73 46.48 -9.30
C LEU A 17 -0.04 45.87 -8.10
N ILE A 18 -1.35 45.84 -8.14
CA ILE A 18 -2.19 45.25 -7.07
C ILE A 18 -2.64 43.81 -7.38
N SER A 19 -2.41 43.32 -8.59
CA SER A 19 -2.74 41.93 -8.98
C SER A 19 -1.59 40.92 -8.78
N TRP A 20 -0.48 41.32 -8.15
CA TRP A 20 0.65 40.44 -7.82
C TRP A 20 0.75 40.12 -6.34
N SER A 21 -0.37 40.06 -5.65
CA SER A 21 -0.39 39.59 -4.29
C SER A 21 -1.16 38.29 -4.19
N CYS A 22 -0.44 37.26 -3.77
CA CYS A 22 -0.95 35.97 -3.28
C CYS A 22 -1.58 35.02 -4.31
N ASN A 23 -0.85 34.59 -5.29
CA ASN A 23 -0.88 33.17 -5.62
C ASN A 23 0.04 32.44 -4.63
N TYR A 24 -0.36 32.34 -3.37
CA TYR A 24 -0.03 31.17 -2.60
C TYR A 24 -0.74 30.03 -3.34
N SER A 25 -0.03 29.36 -4.22
CA SER A 25 -0.40 28.06 -4.70
C SER A 25 -0.60 27.20 -3.45
N CYS A 26 -1.85 27.06 -3.05
CA CYS A 26 -2.23 26.00 -2.15
C CYS A 26 -1.79 24.75 -2.92
N ALA A 27 -0.67 24.16 -2.51
CA ALA A 27 -0.16 22.98 -3.20
C ALA A 27 -1.29 21.95 -3.11
N ASP A 28 -1.81 21.54 -4.26
CA ASP A 28 -2.88 20.56 -4.32
C ASP A 28 -2.48 19.33 -3.51
N ALA A 29 -3.45 18.77 -2.77
CA ALA A 29 -3.24 17.52 -2.07
C ALA A 29 -2.84 16.45 -3.08
N PHE A 30 -1.78 15.70 -2.80
CA PHE A 30 -1.47 14.56 -3.65
C PHE A 30 -2.24 13.31 -3.16
N ILE A 31 -2.72 12.53 -4.12
CA ILE A 31 -3.23 11.18 -3.92
C ILE A 31 -2.20 10.24 -4.52
N GLY A 32 -1.48 9.52 -3.65
CA GLY A 32 -0.51 8.49 -4.02
C GLY A 32 -1.03 7.10 -3.73
N ILE A 33 -0.21 6.08 -3.96
CA ILE A 33 -0.58 4.70 -3.71
C ILE A 33 0.58 3.90 -3.14
N ASN A 34 0.29 2.99 -2.23
CA ASN A 34 1.24 1.97 -1.77
C ASN A 34 1.30 0.83 -2.78
N TRP A 35 2.49 0.38 -3.10
CA TRP A 35 2.70 -0.78 -3.94
C TRP A 35 3.58 -1.80 -3.24
N GLY A 36 2.95 -2.86 -2.75
CA GLY A 36 3.60 -4.04 -2.21
C GLY A 36 3.79 -5.11 -3.29
N ARG A 37 4.72 -6.04 -3.06
CA ARG A 37 5.10 -7.09 -4.00
C ARG A 37 5.15 -8.48 -3.37
N LEU A 38 4.52 -8.65 -2.19
CA LEU A 38 4.44 -9.94 -1.51
C LEU A 38 3.32 -10.79 -2.11
N SER A 39 3.47 -11.11 -3.40
CA SER A 39 2.52 -11.90 -4.16
C SER A 39 3.24 -13.00 -4.96
N SER A 40 2.56 -14.14 -5.15
CA SER A 40 3.05 -15.23 -6.00
C SER A 40 2.93 -14.89 -7.48
N GLN A 41 2.02 -13.98 -7.83
CA GLN A 41 1.76 -13.55 -9.20
C GLN A 41 1.80 -12.02 -9.21
N ARG A 42 2.61 -11.44 -10.10
CA ARG A 42 2.88 -10.01 -10.11
C ARG A 42 2.97 -9.48 -11.53
N LEU A 43 2.46 -8.27 -11.72
CA LEU A 43 2.80 -7.49 -12.90
C LEU A 43 4.30 -7.17 -12.88
N ILE A 44 4.92 -7.13 -14.04
CA ILE A 44 6.31 -6.64 -14.15
C ILE A 44 6.33 -5.13 -13.83
N PRO A 45 7.43 -4.61 -13.25
CA PRO A 45 7.49 -3.22 -12.78
C PRO A 45 7.14 -2.17 -13.83
N SER A 46 7.51 -2.34 -15.08
CA SER A 46 7.15 -1.42 -16.16
C SER A 46 5.64 -1.35 -16.41
N MET A 47 4.93 -2.49 -16.36
CA MET A 47 3.45 -2.50 -16.47
C MET A 47 2.80 -1.74 -15.31
N VAL A 48 3.39 -1.81 -14.11
CA VAL A 48 2.89 -1.05 -12.95
C VAL A 48 3.12 0.45 -13.15
N VAL A 49 4.28 0.86 -13.63
CA VAL A 49 4.55 2.27 -13.94
C VAL A 49 3.58 2.80 -14.99
N ASP A 50 3.36 2.05 -16.07
CA ASP A 50 2.39 2.41 -17.10
C ASP A 50 0.97 2.52 -16.54
N LEU A 51 0.58 1.59 -15.63
CA LEU A 51 -0.72 1.61 -14.96
C LEU A 51 -0.88 2.86 -14.09
N LEU A 52 0.15 3.24 -13.34
CA LEU A 52 0.15 4.45 -12.53
C LEU A 52 0.01 5.71 -13.40
N LEU A 53 0.78 5.82 -14.48
CA LEU A 53 0.72 6.95 -15.40
C LEU A 53 -0.63 7.08 -16.10
N GLN A 54 -1.22 5.97 -16.56
CA GLN A 54 -2.54 5.94 -17.19
C GLN A 54 -3.67 6.40 -16.25
N ASN A 55 -3.47 6.25 -14.94
CA ASN A 55 -4.41 6.67 -13.91
C ASN A 55 -4.02 8.00 -13.22
N GLU A 56 -3.04 8.72 -13.77
CA GLU A 56 -2.57 10.02 -13.27
C GLU A 56 -2.03 9.96 -11.82
N ILE A 57 -1.53 8.79 -11.38
CA ILE A 57 -0.97 8.58 -10.04
C ILE A 57 0.50 8.97 -10.05
N ASN A 58 0.82 10.12 -9.48
CA ASN A 58 2.16 10.73 -9.52
C ASN A 58 2.96 10.53 -8.23
N ASN A 59 2.48 9.73 -7.28
CA ASN A 59 3.17 9.41 -6.04
C ASN A 59 2.99 7.94 -5.70
N VAL A 60 4.10 7.24 -5.48
CA VAL A 60 4.09 5.82 -5.10
C VAL A 60 4.98 5.60 -3.89
N ARG A 61 4.53 4.72 -2.98
CA ARG A 61 5.37 4.19 -1.91
C ARG A 61 5.64 2.72 -2.17
N ILE A 62 6.92 2.35 -2.24
CA ILE A 62 7.38 0.98 -2.48
C ILE A 62 8.14 0.44 -1.27
N PHE A 63 7.97 -0.86 -0.98
CA PHE A 63 8.55 -1.51 0.19
C PHE A 63 9.76 -2.39 -0.16
N GLN A 64 9.87 -2.82 -1.41
CA GLN A 64 10.97 -3.64 -1.92
C GLN A 64 11.78 -2.84 -2.94
N GLN A 65 13.03 -2.48 -2.56
CA GLN A 65 13.91 -1.62 -3.34
C GLN A 65 14.91 -2.44 -4.15
N VAL A 66 14.41 -3.36 -4.98
CA VAL A 66 15.25 -4.11 -5.93
C VAL A 66 15.47 -3.28 -7.20
N ASP A 67 16.60 -3.45 -7.84
CA ASP A 67 17.06 -2.57 -8.92
C ASP A 67 16.06 -2.52 -10.09
N ASN A 68 15.53 -3.65 -10.55
CA ASN A 68 14.55 -3.69 -11.63
C ASN A 68 13.25 -2.91 -11.32
N VAL A 69 12.88 -2.77 -10.05
CA VAL A 69 11.74 -1.96 -9.63
C VAL A 69 12.08 -0.48 -9.72
N LEU A 70 13.25 -0.07 -9.21
CA LEU A 70 13.68 1.34 -9.27
C LEU A 70 13.91 1.78 -10.71
N GLU A 71 14.52 0.94 -11.51
CA GLU A 71 14.79 1.22 -12.94
C GLU A 71 13.52 1.42 -13.77
N ALA A 72 12.42 0.74 -13.43
CA ALA A 72 11.15 0.92 -14.09
C ALA A 72 10.58 2.35 -13.96
N PHE A 73 10.96 3.08 -12.90
CA PHE A 73 10.53 4.46 -12.67
C PHE A 73 11.41 5.52 -13.33
N TYR A 74 12.47 5.16 -14.06
CA TYR A 74 13.39 6.12 -14.69
C TYR A 74 12.63 7.14 -15.54
N ASN A 75 12.86 8.41 -15.20
CA ASN A 75 12.26 9.55 -15.89
C ASN A 75 10.73 9.52 -16.05
N SER A 76 10.03 8.73 -15.23
CA SER A 76 8.56 8.64 -15.25
C SER A 76 7.86 9.91 -14.74
N GLY A 77 8.56 10.77 -13.99
CA GLY A 77 7.98 11.90 -13.28
C GLY A 77 7.21 11.50 -12.00
N ILE A 78 7.14 10.21 -11.66
CA ILE A 78 6.48 9.74 -10.44
C ILE A 78 7.41 9.96 -9.24
N ASN A 79 6.86 10.57 -8.19
CA ASN A 79 7.56 10.71 -6.91
C ASN A 79 7.58 9.38 -6.16
N VAL A 80 8.77 8.91 -5.81
CA VAL A 80 8.98 7.63 -5.14
C VAL A 80 9.25 7.84 -3.65
N THR A 81 8.54 7.10 -2.82
CA THR A 81 8.79 6.96 -1.39
C THR A 81 9.30 5.55 -1.13
N LEU A 82 10.47 5.43 -0.49
CA LEU A 82 11.06 4.13 -0.16
C LEU A 82 10.72 3.72 1.27
N GLY A 83 10.34 2.44 1.46
CA GLY A 83 10.04 1.89 2.78
C GLY A 83 11.09 0.87 3.23
N LEU A 84 11.67 1.04 4.42
CA LEU A 84 12.48 0.01 5.06
C LEU A 84 11.60 -0.98 5.81
N SER A 85 12.01 -2.25 5.85
CA SER A 85 11.32 -3.25 6.67
C SER A 85 11.72 -3.14 8.15
N ASN A 86 10.86 -3.60 9.05
CA ASN A 86 11.17 -3.65 10.48
C ASN A 86 12.42 -4.51 10.77
N ASN A 87 12.55 -5.65 10.09
CA ASN A 87 13.69 -6.58 10.29
C ASN A 87 15.04 -5.97 9.88
N ALA A 88 15.05 -4.98 9.02
CA ALA A 88 16.27 -4.32 8.58
C ALA A 88 16.76 -3.21 9.53
N LEU A 89 15.94 -2.75 10.47
CA LEU A 89 16.27 -1.58 11.30
C LEU A 89 17.55 -1.77 12.11
N VAL A 90 17.77 -2.94 12.70
CA VAL A 90 18.96 -3.21 13.49
C VAL A 90 20.26 -3.04 12.69
N ASN A 91 20.25 -3.40 11.41
CA ASN A 91 21.41 -3.24 10.54
C ASN A 91 21.80 -1.77 10.35
N TYR A 92 20.80 -0.89 10.28
CA TYR A 92 21.01 0.54 10.00
C TYR A 92 21.30 1.39 11.24
N LEU A 93 21.43 0.77 12.41
CA LEU A 93 22.11 1.39 13.56
C LEU A 93 23.61 1.59 13.29
N ASN A 94 24.17 0.80 12.39
CA ASN A 94 25.52 1.00 11.88
C ASN A 94 25.48 2.13 10.80
N GLU A 95 26.16 3.25 11.07
CA GLU A 95 26.21 4.38 10.14
C GLU A 95 26.81 4.00 8.76
N THR A 96 27.71 3.03 8.70
CA THR A 96 28.33 2.57 7.44
C THR A 96 27.30 1.83 6.58
N GLU A 97 26.47 0.98 7.18
CA GLU A 97 25.40 0.26 6.49
C GLU A 97 24.32 1.24 6.03
N ALA A 98 23.94 2.18 6.89
CA ALA A 98 22.97 3.23 6.53
C ALA A 98 23.48 4.11 5.38
N LYS A 99 24.76 4.52 5.41
CA LYS A 99 25.41 5.24 4.33
C LYS A 99 25.38 4.45 3.03
N GLY A 100 25.78 3.17 3.08
CA GLY A 100 25.80 2.29 1.91
C GLY A 100 24.40 2.14 1.29
N TRP A 101 23.35 2.03 2.11
CA TRP A 101 21.98 1.98 1.61
C TRP A 101 21.57 3.30 0.93
N VAL A 102 21.89 4.46 1.52
CA VAL A 102 21.58 5.76 0.93
C VAL A 102 22.30 5.93 -0.41
N GLU A 103 23.59 5.55 -0.47
CA GLU A 103 24.38 5.60 -1.71
C GLU A 103 23.81 4.70 -2.81
N ASP A 104 23.45 3.44 -2.47
CA ASP A 104 22.95 2.44 -3.43
C ASP A 104 21.50 2.72 -3.87
N LYS A 105 20.60 3.14 -2.96
CA LYS A 105 19.16 3.24 -3.25
C LYS A 105 18.67 4.66 -3.55
N ILE A 106 19.41 5.69 -3.15
CA ILE A 106 19.03 7.10 -3.38
C ILE A 106 19.99 7.78 -4.33
N ILE A 107 21.29 7.81 -3.96
CA ILE A 107 22.28 8.62 -4.70
C ILE A 107 22.52 8.07 -6.10
N ARG A 108 22.60 6.75 -6.24
CA ARG A 108 22.72 6.06 -7.53
C ARG A 108 21.64 6.49 -8.52
N TYR A 109 20.44 6.78 -8.04
CA TYR A 109 19.27 7.07 -8.88
C TYR A 109 18.81 8.54 -8.86
N LYS A 110 19.45 9.43 -8.12
CA LYS A 110 18.99 10.80 -7.88
C LYS A 110 18.78 11.67 -9.13
N ASN A 111 19.43 11.33 -10.23
CA ASN A 111 19.33 12.08 -11.50
C ASN A 111 18.18 11.59 -12.39
N VAL A 112 17.58 10.45 -12.09
CA VAL A 112 16.55 9.79 -12.92
C VAL A 112 15.28 9.46 -12.15
N LEU A 113 15.30 9.53 -10.81
CA LEU A 113 14.15 9.33 -9.93
C LEU A 113 13.92 10.56 -9.05
N HIS A 114 12.66 10.84 -8.77
CA HIS A 114 12.25 11.86 -7.82
C HIS A 114 11.89 11.20 -6.48
N PHE A 115 12.79 11.28 -5.51
CA PHE A 115 12.54 10.77 -4.16
C PHE A 115 11.82 11.81 -3.30
N ARG A 116 10.80 11.37 -2.57
CA ARG A 116 10.01 12.24 -1.70
C ARG A 116 10.24 11.96 -0.23
N TYR A 117 10.09 10.69 0.17
CA TYR A 117 10.26 10.27 1.56
C TYR A 117 11.05 8.95 1.65
N VAL A 118 11.63 8.73 2.83
CA VAL A 118 12.13 7.43 3.27
C VAL A 118 11.38 7.06 4.55
N THR A 119 10.63 5.94 4.53
CA THR A 119 9.90 5.47 5.70
C THR A 119 10.69 4.38 6.42
N ILE A 120 10.93 4.60 7.71
CA ILE A 120 11.75 3.74 8.59
C ILE A 120 10.83 2.72 9.25
N GLY A 121 10.96 1.46 8.84
CA GLY A 121 10.07 0.40 9.28
C GLY A 121 8.67 0.48 8.68
N ASN A 122 7.81 -0.45 9.12
CA ASN A 122 6.39 -0.50 8.78
C ASN A 122 5.58 -0.63 10.07
N ASN A 123 5.12 0.51 10.60
CA ASN A 123 4.39 0.64 11.86
C ASN A 123 5.11 -0.03 13.07
N PRO A 124 6.41 0.25 13.30
CA PRO A 124 7.21 -0.49 14.30
C PRO A 124 6.70 -0.32 15.74
N PHE A 125 5.96 0.74 16.04
CA PHE A 125 5.39 1.01 17.36
C PHE A 125 3.95 0.49 17.54
N SER A 126 3.40 -0.21 16.54
CA SER A 126 2.09 -0.86 16.69
C SER A 126 2.14 -1.94 17.79
N ARG A 127 1.03 -2.11 18.53
CA ARG A 127 0.89 -3.16 19.55
C ARG A 127 1.16 -4.55 19.01
N THR A 128 0.84 -4.80 17.72
CA THR A 128 1.04 -6.08 17.05
C THR A 128 2.52 -6.37 16.77
N PHE A 129 3.27 -5.33 16.37
CA PHE A 129 4.65 -5.50 15.90
C PHE A 129 5.68 -4.99 16.90
N PHE A 130 5.24 -4.25 17.93
CA PHE A 130 6.13 -3.65 18.91
C PHE A 130 6.81 -4.73 19.74
N ASN A 131 8.13 -4.76 19.62
CA ASN A 131 8.99 -5.48 20.52
C ASN A 131 10.26 -4.64 20.75
N LYS A 132 11.08 -5.02 21.71
CA LYS A 132 12.31 -4.29 22.06
C LYS A 132 13.27 -4.04 20.89
N THR A 133 13.16 -4.85 19.82
CA THR A 133 14.01 -4.72 18.62
C THR A 133 13.65 -3.47 17.82
N TYR A 134 12.43 -2.96 17.94
CA TYR A 134 11.95 -1.81 17.17
C TYR A 134 12.07 -0.47 17.91
N ASP A 135 12.50 -0.47 19.17
CA ASP A 135 12.79 0.74 19.96
C ASP A 135 13.83 1.63 19.26
N HIS A 136 14.70 1.02 18.44
CA HIS A 136 15.75 1.73 17.70
C HIS A 136 15.25 2.47 16.44
N ALA A 137 13.96 2.39 16.10
CA ALA A 137 13.45 3.03 14.89
C ALA A 137 13.73 4.54 14.85
N VAL A 138 13.70 5.22 16.00
CA VAL A 138 13.99 6.65 16.09
C VAL A 138 15.47 6.95 15.90
N ASP A 139 16.36 6.08 16.35
CA ASP A 139 17.80 6.22 16.18
C ASP A 139 18.17 6.01 14.69
N VAL A 140 17.61 4.96 14.07
CA VAL A 140 17.77 4.71 12.63
C VAL A 140 17.24 5.87 11.79
N LEU A 141 16.10 6.46 12.18
CA LEU A 141 15.53 7.64 11.53
C LEU A 141 16.54 8.80 11.52
N ALA A 142 17.17 9.08 12.66
CA ALA A 142 18.15 10.16 12.78
C ALA A 142 19.41 9.89 11.95
N ILE A 143 19.89 8.65 11.95
CA ILE A 143 21.04 8.22 11.14
C ILE A 143 20.71 8.38 9.64
N MET A 144 19.58 7.88 9.17
CA MET A 144 19.17 7.94 7.77
C MET A 144 19.03 9.39 7.28
N GLN A 145 18.35 10.28 8.04
CA GLN A 145 18.26 11.69 7.66
C GLN A 145 19.62 12.36 7.64
N THR A 146 20.51 11.99 8.56
CA THR A 146 21.89 12.51 8.57
C THR A 146 22.65 12.09 7.31
N GLN A 147 22.52 10.84 6.87
CA GLN A 147 23.16 10.40 5.62
C GLN A 147 22.56 11.08 4.39
N LEU A 148 21.23 11.26 4.31
CA LEU A 148 20.58 12.01 3.26
C LEU A 148 21.13 13.46 3.20
N ASN A 149 21.24 14.13 4.34
CA ASN A 149 21.75 15.49 4.41
C ASN A 149 23.22 15.60 3.97
N LYS A 150 24.08 14.63 4.35
CA LYS A 150 25.49 14.57 3.93
C LYS A 150 25.68 14.43 2.42
N HIS A 151 24.67 13.93 1.71
CA HIS A 151 24.67 13.74 0.25
C HIS A 151 23.82 14.75 -0.52
N ASP A 152 23.51 15.91 0.07
CA ASP A 152 22.70 17.00 -0.50
C ASP A 152 21.26 16.59 -0.87
N MET A 153 20.73 15.58 -0.18
CA MET A 153 19.35 15.07 -0.33
C MET A 153 18.44 15.49 0.84
N SER A 154 18.68 16.65 1.45
CA SER A 154 17.93 17.15 2.61
C SER A 154 16.42 17.41 2.32
N SER A 155 16.06 17.54 1.04
CA SER A 155 14.66 17.61 0.59
C SER A 155 13.91 16.29 0.76
N VAL A 156 14.59 15.14 0.72
CA VAL A 156 14.04 13.83 1.00
C VAL A 156 13.92 13.66 2.51
N LYS A 157 12.70 13.51 3.02
CA LYS A 157 12.45 13.45 4.46
C LYS A 157 12.30 12.02 4.95
N ALA A 158 13.08 11.67 5.97
CA ALA A 158 12.90 10.41 6.69
C ALA A 158 11.78 10.54 7.72
N THR A 159 10.95 9.51 7.84
CA THR A 159 9.80 9.46 8.77
C THR A 159 9.51 8.01 9.18
N ILE A 160 8.70 7.82 10.23
CA ILE A 160 8.25 6.49 10.68
C ILE A 160 6.73 6.40 10.47
N PRO A 161 6.22 5.36 9.78
CA PRO A 161 4.78 5.16 9.69
C PRO A 161 4.22 4.56 10.99
N HIS A 162 2.99 4.95 11.33
CA HIS A 162 2.30 4.50 12.53
C HIS A 162 0.86 4.13 12.24
N TYR A 163 0.34 3.07 12.89
CA TYR A 163 -1.10 2.85 13.03
C TYR A 163 -1.69 3.77 14.11
N THR A 164 -3.01 3.91 14.09
CA THR A 164 -3.74 4.69 15.10
C THR A 164 -3.67 4.09 16.50
N ASP A 165 -3.20 2.84 16.64
CA ASP A 165 -2.99 2.16 17.92
C ASP A 165 -1.78 2.69 18.73
N VAL A 166 -1.03 3.64 18.18
CA VAL A 166 -0.02 4.42 18.95
C VAL A 166 -0.66 5.45 19.87
N PHE A 167 -1.96 5.69 19.73
CA PHE A 167 -2.74 6.56 20.58
C PHE A 167 -3.54 5.80 21.63
N ASN A 168 -3.94 6.48 22.71
CA ASN A 168 -4.80 5.96 23.77
C ASN A 168 -6.30 6.09 23.44
N LEU A 169 -6.69 5.75 22.21
CA LEU A 169 -8.06 5.88 21.72
C LEU A 169 -8.98 4.77 22.25
N THR A 170 -10.22 5.16 22.58
CA THR A 170 -11.34 4.28 22.93
C THR A 170 -12.59 4.67 22.13
N ASN A 171 -13.67 3.90 22.25
CA ASN A 171 -14.94 4.20 21.59
C ASN A 171 -15.63 5.48 22.07
N THR A 172 -15.24 6.01 23.25
CA THR A 172 -15.77 7.25 23.82
C THR A 172 -14.79 8.41 23.74
N SER A 173 -13.57 8.20 23.20
CA SER A 173 -12.54 9.23 23.15
C SER A 173 -12.95 10.40 22.24
N ARG A 174 -12.69 11.60 22.74
CA ARG A 174 -12.71 12.81 21.92
C ARG A 174 -11.32 13.07 21.37
N PRO A 175 -11.17 13.65 20.19
CA PRO A 175 -9.84 14.00 19.66
C PRO A 175 -8.99 14.81 20.64
N SER A 176 -9.57 15.78 21.35
CA SER A 176 -8.85 16.61 22.34
C SER A 176 -8.31 15.84 23.55
N GLU A 177 -8.86 14.66 23.84
CA GLU A 177 -8.40 13.79 24.93
C GLU A 177 -7.24 12.90 24.50
N THR A 178 -7.02 12.73 23.18
CA THR A 178 -6.02 11.81 22.61
C THR A 178 -4.59 12.24 22.99
N ASP A 179 -3.80 11.25 23.40
CA ASP A 179 -2.37 11.35 23.63
C ASP A 179 -1.68 10.11 23.07
N PHE A 180 -0.36 10.12 23.00
CA PHE A 180 0.40 8.92 22.72
C PHE A 180 0.24 7.89 23.84
N ARG A 181 0.25 6.62 23.50
CA ARG A 181 0.25 5.50 24.46
C ARG A 181 1.42 5.64 25.43
N GLU A 182 1.18 5.38 26.71
CA GLU A 182 2.17 5.62 27.77
C GLU A 182 3.43 4.76 27.61
N ASP A 183 3.28 3.50 27.14
CA ASP A 183 4.39 2.56 26.95
C ASP A 183 5.42 3.00 25.88
N ILE A 184 5.03 3.88 24.96
CA ILE A 184 5.87 4.40 23.87
C ILE A 184 6.05 5.92 23.91
N LYS A 185 5.47 6.59 24.90
CA LYS A 185 5.38 8.07 24.94
C LYS A 185 6.74 8.75 24.83
N GLU A 186 7.74 8.24 25.54
CA GLU A 186 9.09 8.80 25.49
C GLU A 186 9.67 8.73 24.06
N SER A 187 9.57 7.57 23.41
CA SER A 187 10.03 7.36 22.03
C SER A 187 9.26 8.26 21.05
N MET A 188 7.94 8.41 21.24
CA MET A 188 7.12 9.28 20.40
C MET A 188 7.47 10.77 20.58
N VAL A 189 7.78 11.23 21.79
CA VAL A 189 8.24 12.61 22.02
C VAL A 189 9.59 12.87 21.34
N LYS A 190 10.53 11.93 21.43
CA LYS A 190 11.81 11.99 20.68
C LYS A 190 11.55 12.07 19.17
N TYR A 191 10.70 11.20 18.68
CA TYR A 191 10.33 11.14 17.27
C TYR A 191 9.73 12.45 16.75
N VAL A 192 8.68 12.98 17.39
CA VAL A 192 8.03 14.20 16.89
C VAL A 192 8.91 15.44 17.04
N THR A 193 9.80 15.45 18.05
CA THR A 193 10.84 16.48 18.17
C THR A 193 11.80 16.46 17.00
N PHE A 194 12.21 15.27 16.57
CA PHE A 194 13.01 15.08 15.36
C PHE A 194 12.27 15.58 14.11
N LEU A 195 11.00 15.20 13.92
CA LEU A 195 10.20 15.64 12.78
C LEU A 195 10.11 17.16 12.69
N ARG A 196 9.82 17.82 13.80
CA ARG A 196 9.76 19.28 13.87
C ARG A 196 11.09 19.93 13.48
N LYS A 197 12.22 19.40 13.95
CA LYS A 197 13.57 19.92 13.67
C LYS A 197 13.95 19.78 12.20
N ASN A 198 13.48 18.73 11.51
CA ASN A 198 13.85 18.40 10.15
C ASN A 198 12.79 18.80 9.10
N ASP A 199 11.69 19.47 9.50
CA ASP A 199 10.50 19.72 8.65
C ASP A 199 10.03 18.45 7.96
N ALA A 200 10.00 17.34 8.69
CA ALA A 200 9.55 16.04 8.23
C ALA A 200 8.11 15.77 8.70
N PRO A 201 7.28 15.07 7.91
CA PRO A 201 5.89 14.80 8.28
C PRO A 201 5.76 13.60 9.22
N PHE A 202 4.68 13.59 10.00
CA PHE A 202 4.20 12.41 10.70
C PHE A 202 3.41 11.53 9.73
N PHE A 203 3.81 10.27 9.55
CA PHE A 203 3.09 9.31 8.71
C PHE A 203 2.10 8.50 9.53
N LEU A 204 0.81 8.64 9.21
CA LEU A 204 -0.29 7.97 9.90
C LEU A 204 -1.01 7.00 8.97
N SER A 205 -1.19 5.76 9.37
CA SER A 205 -2.04 4.79 8.70
C SER A 205 -3.44 4.80 9.34
N VAL A 206 -4.47 5.11 8.56
CA VAL A 206 -5.85 5.24 9.03
C VAL A 206 -6.75 4.26 8.32
N PHE A 207 -7.35 3.35 9.08
CA PHE A 207 -8.30 2.36 8.56
C PHE A 207 -9.63 2.48 9.30
N PRO A 208 -10.57 3.30 8.81
CA PRO A 208 -11.87 3.55 9.45
C PRO A 208 -12.65 2.27 9.77
N ILE A 209 -12.62 1.27 8.89
CA ILE A 209 -13.27 -0.03 9.10
C ILE A 209 -12.78 -0.74 10.38
N HIS A 210 -11.46 -0.70 10.66
CA HIS A 210 -10.93 -1.30 11.88
C HIS A 210 -11.36 -0.53 13.13
N PHE A 211 -11.36 0.80 13.04
CA PHE A 211 -11.78 1.63 14.17
C PHE A 211 -13.23 1.35 14.56
N VAL A 212 -14.16 1.34 13.60
CA VAL A 212 -15.58 1.11 13.90
C VAL A 212 -15.85 -0.31 14.40
N ASN A 213 -15.22 -1.33 13.79
CA ASN A 213 -15.42 -2.72 14.19
C ASN A 213 -14.81 -3.01 15.58
N ASN A 214 -13.58 -2.54 15.83
CA ASN A 214 -12.90 -2.76 17.12
C ASN A 214 -13.59 -2.04 18.28
N ASN A 215 -14.32 -0.97 18.01
CA ASN A 215 -15.04 -0.19 19.02
C ASN A 215 -16.56 -0.43 19.02
N SER A 216 -17.06 -1.34 18.19
CA SER A 216 -18.50 -1.65 18.05
C SER A 216 -19.34 -0.41 17.78
N LEU A 217 -18.83 0.50 16.95
CA LEU A 217 -19.52 1.73 16.56
C LEU A 217 -20.48 1.47 15.37
N ASP A 218 -21.34 2.44 15.10
CA ASP A 218 -22.13 2.48 13.87
C ASP A 218 -21.22 2.28 12.63
N PHE A 219 -21.47 1.23 11.85
CA PHE A 219 -20.63 0.87 10.71
C PHE A 219 -20.57 1.98 9.66
N ASP A 220 -21.65 2.75 9.51
CA ASP A 220 -21.70 3.88 8.58
C ASP A 220 -20.76 5.02 8.99
N PHE A 221 -20.30 5.06 10.25
CA PHE A 221 -19.29 6.02 10.71
C PHE A 221 -17.91 5.80 10.06
N ALA A 222 -17.66 4.63 9.45
CA ALA A 222 -16.44 4.38 8.68
C ALA A 222 -16.38 5.13 7.33
N PHE A 223 -17.52 5.65 6.84
CA PHE A 223 -17.63 6.33 5.55
C PHE A 223 -17.80 7.84 5.71
N MET A 224 -17.50 8.58 4.65
CA MET A 224 -17.63 10.04 4.64
C MET A 224 -18.88 10.53 3.86
N ASP A 225 -19.91 9.69 3.78
CA ASP A 225 -21.13 9.97 3.01
C ASP A 225 -22.32 10.48 3.85
N ASN A 226 -22.06 10.82 5.12
CA ASN A 226 -23.02 11.39 6.08
C ASN A 226 -24.24 10.51 6.39
N ARG A 227 -24.15 9.18 6.21
CA ARG A 227 -25.24 8.27 6.55
C ARG A 227 -25.24 7.85 8.02
N SER A 228 -24.10 7.96 8.71
CA SER A 228 -24.00 7.60 10.11
C SER A 228 -24.85 8.50 11.00
N SER A 229 -25.55 7.88 11.93
CA SER A 229 -26.21 8.56 13.04
C SER A 229 -25.24 8.89 14.17
N HIS A 230 -24.09 8.20 14.26
CA HIS A 230 -23.07 8.41 15.28
C HIS A 230 -22.35 9.75 15.05
N LYS A 231 -22.22 10.52 16.14
CA LYS A 231 -21.51 11.80 16.14
C LYS A 231 -20.68 11.93 17.41
N VAL A 232 -19.48 12.46 17.27
CA VAL A 232 -18.63 12.80 18.39
C VAL A 232 -18.47 14.31 18.46
N ASN A 233 -18.90 14.93 19.57
CA ASN A 233 -18.75 16.36 19.82
C ASN A 233 -17.53 16.61 20.69
N ASP A 234 -16.67 17.53 20.25
CA ASP A 234 -15.42 17.90 20.95
C ASP A 234 -15.23 19.43 20.87
N GLY A 235 -15.64 20.14 21.92
CA GLY A 235 -15.70 21.60 21.93
C GLY A 235 -16.63 22.12 20.82
N ASN A 236 -16.09 22.90 19.90
CA ASN A 236 -16.82 23.43 18.74
C ASN A 236 -16.78 22.51 17.52
N ALA A 237 -16.04 21.39 17.57
CA ALA A 237 -15.94 20.44 16.49
C ALA A 237 -16.99 19.33 16.63
N THR A 238 -17.53 18.86 15.50
CA THR A 238 -18.40 17.69 15.44
C THR A 238 -17.88 16.75 14.36
N TYR A 239 -17.60 15.52 14.74
CA TYR A 239 -17.10 14.47 13.86
C TYR A 239 -18.26 13.55 13.46
N THR A 240 -18.48 13.39 12.17
CA THR A 240 -19.53 12.54 11.59
C THR A 240 -18.96 11.30 10.89
N ASN A 241 -17.63 11.12 10.90
CA ASN A 241 -16.94 9.96 10.36
C ASN A 241 -15.63 9.71 11.10
N ALA A 242 -15.18 8.45 11.03
CA ALA A 242 -14.00 7.99 11.74
C ALA A 242 -12.68 8.57 11.18
N PHE A 243 -12.61 8.89 9.87
CA PHE A 243 -11.37 9.42 9.30
C PHE A 243 -11.01 10.78 9.89
N GLU A 244 -11.94 11.73 9.90
CA GLU A 244 -11.71 13.07 10.46
C GLU A 244 -11.41 13.00 11.96
N LEU A 245 -12.13 12.14 12.70
CA LEU A 245 -11.90 11.91 14.12
C LEU A 245 -10.47 11.43 14.37
N LEU A 246 -10.01 10.41 13.65
CA LEU A 246 -8.67 9.83 13.83
C LEU A 246 -7.55 10.78 13.38
N TYR A 247 -7.78 11.56 12.33
CA TYR A 247 -6.83 12.56 11.86
C TYR A 247 -6.63 13.66 12.90
N ASP A 248 -7.71 14.21 13.43
CA ASP A 248 -7.65 15.27 14.45
C ASP A 248 -7.14 14.76 15.81
N SER A 249 -7.41 13.47 16.14
CA SER A 249 -6.80 12.79 17.28
C SER A 249 -5.27 12.77 17.19
N CYS A 250 -4.72 12.45 16.01
CA CYS A 250 -3.27 12.55 15.79
C CYS A 250 -2.76 13.97 16.02
N HIS A 251 -3.49 14.95 15.54
CA HIS A 251 -3.13 16.36 15.67
C HIS A 251 -3.07 16.80 17.14
N TRP A 252 -4.03 16.36 17.97
CA TRP A 252 -4.04 16.63 19.40
C TRP A 252 -2.86 15.95 20.13
N ALA A 253 -2.55 14.70 19.77
CA ALA A 253 -1.38 14.02 20.33
C ALA A 253 -0.06 14.76 20.00
N LEU A 254 0.07 15.23 18.74
CA LEU A 254 1.19 16.06 18.31
C LEU A 254 1.25 17.38 19.09
N ALA A 255 0.11 18.04 19.30
CA ALA A 255 0.04 19.30 20.06
C ALA A 255 0.48 19.12 21.52
N LYS A 256 0.02 18.05 22.20
CA LYS A 256 0.43 17.70 23.57
C LYS A 256 1.94 17.41 23.67
N ALA A 257 2.54 16.89 22.59
CA ALA A 257 3.99 16.68 22.49
C ALA A 257 4.77 17.92 21.98
N ASN A 258 4.17 19.11 22.01
CA ASN A 258 4.77 20.37 21.52
C ASN A 258 5.20 20.32 20.04
N ALA A 259 4.47 19.57 19.20
CA ALA A 259 4.76 19.34 17.79
C ALA A 259 3.57 19.70 16.88
N SER A 260 2.75 20.68 17.23
CA SER A 260 1.55 21.11 16.48
C SER A 260 1.85 21.61 15.06
N SER A 261 3.08 22.01 14.78
CA SER A 261 3.54 22.43 13.44
C SER A 261 3.90 21.28 12.52
N VAL A 262 4.02 20.06 13.04
CA VAL A 262 4.34 18.87 12.24
C VAL A 262 3.15 18.53 11.32
N LYS A 263 3.43 18.44 10.01
CA LYS A 263 2.42 18.04 9.01
C LYS A 263 2.11 16.56 9.14
N ILE A 264 0.86 16.20 8.92
CA ILE A 264 0.43 14.79 8.87
C ILE A 264 0.29 14.38 7.40
N VAL A 265 0.92 13.26 7.03
CA VAL A 265 0.70 12.56 5.77
C VAL A 265 0.03 11.23 6.10
N ILE A 266 -1.07 10.94 5.43
CA ILE A 266 -1.72 9.63 5.54
C ILE A 266 -0.91 8.64 4.72
N GLY A 267 -0.07 7.85 5.41
CA GLY A 267 0.84 6.88 4.79
C GLY A 267 0.16 5.62 4.29
N ALA A 268 -1.04 5.33 4.81
CA ALA A 268 -1.89 4.24 4.32
C ALA A 268 -3.35 4.51 4.70
N VAL A 269 -4.25 4.42 3.73
CA VAL A 269 -5.70 4.46 3.91
C VAL A 269 -6.38 3.61 2.86
N GLY A 270 -7.39 2.84 3.25
CA GLY A 270 -8.05 1.97 2.29
C GLY A 270 -9.14 1.12 2.91
N TRP A 271 -9.65 0.20 2.09
CA TRP A 271 -10.71 -0.71 2.46
C TRP A 271 -10.42 -2.13 1.94
N PRO A 272 -10.41 -3.16 2.80
CA PRO A 272 -10.20 -4.54 2.36
C PRO A 272 -11.43 -5.06 1.62
N THR A 273 -11.23 -5.97 0.70
CA THR A 273 -12.32 -6.50 -0.13
C THR A 273 -12.75 -7.91 0.22
N ASP A 274 -12.09 -8.54 1.21
CA ASP A 274 -12.36 -9.94 1.61
C ASP A 274 -11.90 -10.21 3.05
N SER A 275 -12.45 -11.26 3.67
CA SER A 275 -11.99 -11.92 4.91
C SER A 275 -11.95 -11.02 6.15
N TYR A 276 -12.89 -10.06 6.24
CA TYR A 276 -13.10 -9.21 7.42
C TYR A 276 -14.55 -8.70 7.47
N PRO A 277 -15.16 -8.47 8.66
CA PRO A 277 -16.50 -7.92 8.74
C PRO A 277 -16.67 -6.59 8.00
N GLY A 278 -17.52 -6.59 6.98
CA GLY A 278 -17.73 -5.42 6.10
C GLY A 278 -16.71 -5.26 4.97
N ALA A 279 -15.72 -6.14 4.86
CA ALA A 279 -14.81 -6.18 3.73
C ALA A 279 -15.50 -6.80 2.51
N ASN A 280 -15.75 -5.99 1.51
CA ASN A 280 -16.25 -6.40 0.20
C ASN A 280 -16.05 -5.29 -0.82
N VAL A 281 -16.19 -5.62 -2.08
CA VAL A 281 -16.03 -4.73 -3.23
C VAL A 281 -16.98 -3.53 -3.16
N THR A 282 -18.24 -3.75 -2.79
CA THR A 282 -19.27 -2.68 -2.71
C THR A 282 -18.91 -1.63 -1.66
N ASN A 283 -18.48 -2.06 -0.49
CA ASN A 283 -18.06 -1.14 0.58
C ASN A 283 -16.75 -0.44 0.25
N ALA A 284 -15.82 -1.11 -0.44
CA ALA A 284 -14.59 -0.48 -0.92
C ALA A 284 -14.90 0.65 -1.93
N GLU A 285 -15.77 0.39 -2.91
CA GLU A 285 -16.25 1.40 -3.85
C GLU A 285 -16.94 2.58 -3.13
N ARG A 286 -17.85 2.30 -2.19
CA ARG A 286 -18.53 3.30 -1.36
C ARG A 286 -17.56 4.18 -0.58
N PHE A 287 -16.53 3.55 0.00
CA PHE A 287 -15.51 4.25 0.76
C PHE A 287 -14.75 5.24 -0.12
N TYR A 288 -14.19 4.79 -1.22
CA TYR A 288 -13.40 5.67 -2.09
C TYR A 288 -14.24 6.72 -2.79
N LYS A 289 -15.50 6.44 -3.11
CA LYS A 289 -16.45 7.38 -3.72
C LYS A 289 -16.76 8.59 -2.83
N SER A 290 -16.71 8.43 -1.50
CA SER A 290 -16.86 9.53 -0.55
C SER A 290 -15.54 10.15 -0.11
N PHE A 291 -14.50 9.32 0.06
CA PHE A 291 -13.21 9.74 0.59
C PHE A 291 -12.38 10.58 -0.38
N LEU A 292 -12.26 10.15 -1.65
CA LEU A 292 -11.38 10.85 -2.60
C LEU A 292 -11.86 12.27 -2.95
N PRO A 293 -13.15 12.55 -3.15
CA PRO A 293 -13.64 13.92 -3.32
C PRO A 293 -13.41 14.79 -2.09
N PHE A 294 -13.48 14.22 -0.87
CA PHE A 294 -13.13 14.97 0.35
C PHE A 294 -11.67 15.39 0.33
N ILE A 295 -10.73 14.46 0.05
CA ILE A 295 -9.30 14.77 -0.04
C ILE A 295 -9.02 15.83 -1.12
N ALA A 296 -9.57 15.67 -2.32
CA ALA A 296 -9.36 16.60 -3.43
C ALA A 296 -9.98 17.99 -3.18
N SER A 297 -11.00 18.07 -2.33
CA SER A 297 -11.65 19.36 -2.01
C SER A 297 -10.78 20.32 -1.22
N GLY A 298 -9.75 19.82 -0.53
CA GLY A 298 -8.89 20.62 0.36
C GLY A 298 -9.63 21.24 1.56
N LYS A 299 -10.84 20.77 1.89
CA LYS A 299 -11.66 21.32 2.99
C LYS A 299 -11.02 21.14 4.36
N GLY A 300 -10.14 20.13 4.49
CA GLY A 300 -9.56 19.77 5.79
C GLY A 300 -10.58 19.16 6.75
N THR A 301 -10.21 19.07 8.01
CA THR A 301 -11.00 18.46 9.10
C THR A 301 -11.66 19.54 9.99
N PRO A 302 -12.59 19.18 10.88
CA PRO A 302 -13.22 20.14 11.80
C PRO A 302 -12.23 20.97 12.63
N MET A 303 -11.10 20.38 13.05
CA MET A 303 -10.05 21.10 13.79
C MET A 303 -9.10 21.86 12.85
N ARG A 304 -8.95 21.43 11.61
CA ARG A 304 -8.03 21.98 10.62
C ARG A 304 -8.73 22.32 9.31
N PRO A 305 -9.66 23.26 9.32
CA PRO A 305 -10.37 23.66 8.08
C PRO A 305 -9.40 24.27 7.07
N ASN A 306 -9.67 24.03 5.79
CA ASN A 306 -8.90 24.53 4.65
C ASN A 306 -7.44 24.06 4.60
N GLN A 307 -7.14 22.90 5.19
CA GLN A 307 -5.84 22.24 5.07
C GLN A 307 -5.91 21.06 4.10
N THR A 308 -4.97 21.03 3.16
CA THR A 308 -4.80 19.89 2.26
C THR A 308 -4.21 18.69 3.01
N ILE A 309 -4.70 17.50 2.70
CA ILE A 309 -4.25 16.24 3.31
C ILE A 309 -3.63 15.38 2.21
N ASN A 310 -2.34 15.10 2.35
CA ASN A 310 -1.63 14.18 1.47
C ASN A 310 -1.90 12.73 1.87
N VAL A 311 -2.22 11.85 0.90
CA VAL A 311 -2.61 10.47 1.19
C VAL A 311 -1.92 9.47 0.27
N PHE A 312 -1.59 8.30 0.82
CA PHE A 312 -1.25 7.10 0.06
C PHE A 312 -2.36 6.06 0.25
N LEU A 313 -2.98 5.67 -0.85
CA LEU A 313 -4.01 4.63 -0.84
C LEU A 313 -3.37 3.25 -0.60
N ASN A 314 -4.04 2.41 0.15
CA ASN A 314 -3.58 1.06 0.47
C ASN A 314 -4.55 0.04 -0.09
N ASN A 315 -4.15 -0.73 -1.05
CA ASN A 315 -2.91 -0.98 -1.74
C ASN A 315 -3.17 -1.02 -3.26
N LEU A 316 -2.13 -0.94 -4.10
CA LEU A 316 -2.32 -1.06 -5.56
C LEU A 316 -2.95 -2.39 -5.95
N SER A 317 -2.37 -3.52 -5.51
CA SER A 317 -2.85 -4.86 -5.82
C SER A 317 -2.84 -5.76 -4.58
N ASP A 318 -3.57 -6.86 -4.65
CA ASP A 318 -3.55 -7.88 -3.60
C ASP A 318 -2.17 -8.51 -3.44
N GLU A 319 -1.85 -8.86 -2.19
CA GLU A 319 -0.58 -9.47 -1.82
C GLU A 319 -0.80 -10.82 -1.14
N ASN A 320 -1.03 -11.86 -1.91
CA ASN A 320 -1.41 -13.20 -1.44
C ASN A 320 -0.32 -13.96 -0.66
N ARG A 321 0.85 -13.36 -0.45
CA ARG A 321 1.94 -13.85 0.42
C ARG A 321 2.23 -12.94 1.61
N LEU A 322 1.39 -11.92 1.83
CA LEU A 322 1.50 -11.10 3.02
C LEU A 322 1.20 -11.95 4.27
N PHE A 323 1.94 -11.68 5.34
CA PHE A 323 1.73 -12.33 6.64
C PHE A 323 0.34 -12.05 7.19
N LEU A 324 -0.18 -12.95 8.02
CA LEU A 324 -1.56 -12.93 8.50
C LEU A 324 -1.69 -12.56 10.00
N GLU A 325 -0.68 -11.92 10.58
CA GLU A 325 -0.66 -11.57 12.00
C GLU A 325 -1.86 -10.72 12.45
N LEU A 326 -2.39 -9.90 11.54
CA LEU A 326 -3.60 -9.11 11.81
C LEU A 326 -4.87 -9.74 11.26
N GLY A 327 -4.77 -10.85 10.54
CA GLY A 327 -5.89 -11.58 9.96
C GLY A 327 -5.81 -11.72 8.44
N SER A 328 -6.68 -12.55 7.91
CA SER A 328 -6.70 -12.96 6.50
C SER A 328 -6.98 -11.81 5.52
N PHE A 329 -7.71 -10.79 5.96
CA PHE A 329 -7.99 -9.59 5.19
C PHE A 329 -6.73 -8.83 4.72
N GLN A 330 -5.59 -9.07 5.36
CA GLN A 330 -4.34 -8.39 4.99
C GLN A 330 -3.93 -8.64 3.54
N ARG A 331 -4.35 -9.74 2.96
CA ARG A 331 -4.06 -10.11 1.58
C ARG A 331 -4.99 -9.46 0.55
N HIS A 332 -6.04 -8.75 0.98
CA HIS A 332 -7.15 -8.28 0.14
C HIS A 332 -7.35 -6.76 0.11
N TRP A 333 -6.29 -5.99 0.25
CA TRP A 333 -6.32 -4.51 0.21
C TRP A 333 -6.24 -3.92 -1.19
N GLY A 334 -5.92 -4.73 -2.20
CA GLY A 334 -5.72 -4.27 -3.56
C GLY A 334 -6.93 -3.55 -4.14
N ILE A 335 -6.71 -2.40 -4.77
CA ILE A 335 -7.67 -1.76 -5.67
C ILE A 335 -7.76 -2.58 -6.96
N TYR A 336 -6.66 -3.16 -7.35
CA TYR A 336 -6.56 -4.06 -8.48
C TYR A 336 -6.40 -5.51 -8.03
N LYS A 337 -6.87 -6.45 -8.84
CA LYS A 337 -6.47 -7.86 -8.79
C LYS A 337 -4.98 -7.96 -9.16
N PHE A 338 -4.37 -9.11 -8.91
CA PHE A 338 -2.96 -9.38 -9.26
C PHE A 338 -2.66 -9.25 -10.77
N ASN A 339 -3.67 -9.39 -11.62
CA ASN A 339 -3.58 -9.28 -13.07
C ASN A 339 -3.75 -7.84 -13.59
N GLY A 340 -3.93 -6.86 -12.70
CA GLY A 340 -4.10 -5.45 -13.05
C GLY A 340 -5.49 -5.07 -13.52
N GLU A 341 -6.51 -5.92 -13.31
CA GLU A 341 -7.92 -5.57 -13.46
C GLU A 341 -8.41 -4.84 -12.21
N PRO A 342 -9.09 -3.69 -12.33
CA PRO A 342 -9.66 -3.00 -11.19
C PRO A 342 -10.83 -3.83 -10.60
N LYS A 343 -10.90 -3.90 -9.27
CA LYS A 343 -11.96 -4.63 -8.58
C LYS A 343 -13.29 -3.86 -8.54
N TYR A 344 -13.21 -2.52 -8.56
CA TYR A 344 -14.36 -1.63 -8.43
C TYR A 344 -14.08 -0.28 -9.09
N ARG A 345 -15.12 0.55 -9.18
CA ARG A 345 -15.01 1.91 -9.69
C ARG A 345 -14.29 2.80 -8.69
N ILE A 346 -13.31 3.55 -9.15
CA ILE A 346 -12.56 4.52 -8.36
C ILE A 346 -12.01 5.63 -9.26
N ASP A 347 -12.25 6.88 -8.86
CA ASP A 347 -11.71 8.06 -9.54
C ASP A 347 -10.53 8.63 -8.74
N PHE A 348 -9.31 8.27 -9.12
CA PHE A 348 -8.09 8.74 -8.45
C PHE A 348 -7.91 10.26 -8.49
N SER A 349 -8.57 10.96 -9.42
CA SER A 349 -8.53 12.43 -9.44
C SER A 349 -9.34 13.10 -8.31
N GLY A 350 -10.16 12.33 -7.59
CA GLY A 350 -11.05 12.84 -6.56
C GLY A 350 -12.20 13.75 -7.08
N LYS A 351 -12.44 13.79 -8.40
CA LYS A 351 -13.55 14.59 -8.99
C LYS A 351 -14.92 13.90 -8.86
N GLY A 352 -14.96 12.68 -8.32
CA GLY A 352 -16.20 11.94 -8.09
C GLY A 352 -16.82 11.34 -9.33
N ARG A 353 -16.04 11.08 -10.38
CA ARG A 353 -16.49 10.43 -11.61
C ARG A 353 -16.81 8.96 -11.35
N ASP A 354 -17.88 8.45 -11.93
CA ASP A 354 -18.31 7.05 -11.80
C ASP A 354 -17.68 6.20 -12.91
N LEU A 355 -16.40 5.82 -12.75
CA LEU A 355 -15.64 5.11 -13.76
C LEU A 355 -14.76 4.01 -13.18
N TYR A 356 -14.49 2.98 -13.97
CA TYR A 356 -13.40 2.05 -13.71
C TYR A 356 -12.07 2.70 -14.11
N PRO A 357 -11.03 2.57 -13.31
CA PRO A 357 -9.70 3.05 -13.69
C PRO A 357 -9.13 2.18 -14.83
N SER A 358 -8.07 2.66 -15.48
CA SER A 358 -7.39 1.93 -16.56
C SER A 358 -6.86 0.59 -16.04
N THR A 359 -6.94 -0.44 -16.89
CA THR A 359 -6.39 -1.78 -16.62
C THR A 359 -4.92 -1.86 -17.03
N ALA A 360 -4.16 -2.79 -16.45
CA ALA A 360 -2.81 -3.08 -16.92
C ALA A 360 -2.84 -3.62 -18.37
N LYS A 361 -1.89 -3.15 -19.17
CA LYS A 361 -1.75 -3.57 -20.59
C LYS A 361 -0.64 -4.60 -20.75
N GLY A 362 -0.78 -5.47 -21.74
CA GLY A 362 0.22 -6.48 -22.07
C GLY A 362 0.28 -7.67 -21.11
N VAL A 363 -0.73 -7.85 -20.28
CA VAL A 363 -0.83 -9.02 -19.38
C VAL A 363 -1.14 -10.26 -20.21
N ILE A 364 -0.33 -11.29 -20.02
CA ILE A 364 -0.52 -12.60 -20.68
C ILE A 364 -1.09 -13.55 -19.63
N PHE A 365 -2.25 -14.10 -19.91
CA PHE A 365 -2.90 -15.09 -19.04
C PHE A 365 -2.41 -16.50 -19.39
N MET A 366 -2.30 -17.34 -18.37
CA MET A 366 -2.11 -18.76 -18.57
C MET A 366 -3.40 -19.39 -19.12
N PRO A 367 -3.32 -20.60 -19.73
CA PRO A 367 -4.52 -21.30 -20.23
C PRO A 367 -5.59 -21.46 -19.15
N ASN A 368 -6.86 -21.35 -19.53
CA ASN A 368 -8.01 -21.56 -18.65
C ASN A 368 -8.08 -23.03 -18.22
N ARG A 369 -7.38 -23.36 -17.16
CA ARG A 369 -7.32 -24.67 -16.53
C ARG A 369 -7.38 -24.52 -15.02
N TRP A 370 -8.24 -25.30 -14.40
CA TRP A 370 -8.40 -25.30 -12.93
C TRP A 370 -8.14 -26.70 -12.38
N CYS A 371 -7.50 -26.78 -11.24
CA CYS A 371 -7.31 -28.01 -10.50
C CYS A 371 -8.40 -28.12 -9.44
N VAL A 372 -9.24 -29.12 -9.53
CA VAL A 372 -10.32 -29.35 -8.58
C VAL A 372 -10.23 -30.73 -7.93
N PHE A 373 -10.84 -30.89 -6.77
CA PHE A 373 -10.96 -32.18 -6.10
C PHE A 373 -11.81 -33.13 -6.95
N ASN A 374 -11.38 -34.40 -7.10
CA ASN A 374 -12.07 -35.39 -7.93
C ASN A 374 -13.32 -36.01 -7.28
N GLY A 375 -13.56 -35.69 -5.98
CA GLY A 375 -14.72 -36.15 -5.23
C GLY A 375 -14.49 -37.46 -4.46
N ASN A 376 -13.29 -38.07 -4.51
CA ASN A 376 -12.99 -39.29 -3.76
C ASN A 376 -12.80 -38.98 -2.28
N LEU A 377 -13.75 -39.44 -1.44
CA LEU A 377 -13.76 -39.29 0.02
C LEU A 377 -13.48 -40.64 0.74
N ASP A 378 -12.92 -41.65 0.08
CA ASP A 378 -12.61 -42.96 0.68
C ASP A 378 -11.61 -42.83 1.86
N ASP A 379 -10.70 -41.82 1.81
CA ASP A 379 -9.79 -41.48 2.88
C ASP A 379 -9.93 -39.97 3.25
N PRO A 380 -10.86 -39.61 4.14
CA PRO A 380 -11.07 -38.23 4.55
C PRO A 380 -9.85 -37.59 5.21
N GLY A 381 -9.03 -38.38 5.90
CA GLY A 381 -7.79 -37.90 6.53
C GLY A 381 -6.77 -37.42 5.49
N LYS A 382 -6.62 -38.19 4.42
CA LYS A 382 -5.75 -37.83 3.28
C LYS A 382 -6.27 -36.57 2.57
N VAL A 383 -7.60 -36.46 2.37
CA VAL A 383 -8.19 -35.27 1.72
C VAL A 383 -7.92 -34.02 2.57
N GLU A 384 -8.15 -34.08 3.87
CA GLU A 384 -7.89 -32.93 4.77
C GLU A 384 -6.40 -32.56 4.82
N TYR A 385 -5.51 -33.57 4.90
CA TYR A 385 -4.07 -33.35 4.85
C TYR A 385 -3.64 -32.62 3.56
N MET A 386 -4.13 -33.05 2.41
CA MET A 386 -3.79 -32.44 1.12
C MET A 386 -4.38 -31.03 0.98
N LYS A 387 -5.56 -30.76 1.53
CA LYS A 387 -6.15 -29.42 1.60
C LYS A 387 -5.26 -28.49 2.45
N ILE A 388 -4.86 -28.92 3.64
CA ILE A 388 -3.97 -28.14 4.51
C ILE A 388 -2.63 -27.89 3.84
N LEU A 389 -2.03 -28.90 3.20
CA LEU A 389 -0.79 -28.74 2.45
C LEU A 389 -0.92 -27.69 1.34
N ALA A 390 -2.02 -27.74 0.60
CA ALA A 390 -2.29 -26.79 -0.47
C ALA A 390 -2.42 -25.35 0.07
N CYS A 391 -3.11 -25.15 1.18
CA CYS A 391 -3.30 -23.85 1.80
C CYS A 391 -2.01 -23.30 2.46
N ASN A 392 -1.16 -24.16 3.01
CA ASN A 392 0.14 -23.75 3.55
C ASN A 392 1.09 -23.23 2.47
N GLU A 393 0.97 -23.73 1.25
CA GLU A 393 1.83 -23.40 0.13
C GLU A 393 1.21 -22.34 -0.82
N SER A 394 -0.04 -21.96 -0.58
CA SER A 394 -0.76 -20.97 -1.40
C SER A 394 -1.66 -20.08 -0.55
N ASP A 395 -2.55 -19.32 -1.17
CA ASP A 395 -3.46 -18.43 -0.47
C ASP A 395 -4.88 -19.00 -0.39
N CYS A 396 -5.29 -19.41 0.80
CA CYS A 396 -6.66 -19.84 1.10
C CYS A 396 -7.43 -18.84 1.98
N SER A 397 -6.95 -17.62 2.16
CA SER A 397 -7.53 -16.65 3.08
C SER A 397 -9.01 -16.34 2.83
N SER A 398 -9.46 -16.42 1.55
CA SER A 398 -10.88 -16.28 1.22
C SER A 398 -11.80 -17.40 1.75
N LEU A 399 -11.24 -18.52 2.24
CA LEU A 399 -12.02 -19.58 2.93
C LEU A 399 -12.31 -19.27 4.38
N ASP A 400 -11.62 -18.29 4.97
CA ASP A 400 -11.76 -17.91 6.37
C ASP A 400 -13.07 -17.17 6.64
N LEU A 401 -13.38 -16.96 7.92
CA LEU A 401 -14.60 -16.28 8.37
C LEU A 401 -14.71 -14.88 7.74
N GLY A 402 -15.86 -14.60 7.13
CA GLY A 402 -16.11 -13.35 6.40
C GLY A 402 -15.48 -13.30 5.00
N GLY A 403 -14.86 -14.40 4.55
CA GLY A 403 -14.28 -14.53 3.23
C GLY A 403 -15.30 -14.84 2.13
N SER A 404 -14.98 -14.44 0.90
CA SER A 404 -15.86 -14.64 -0.26
C SER A 404 -16.16 -16.11 -0.57
N CYS A 405 -15.29 -17.02 -0.12
CA CYS A 405 -15.40 -18.47 -0.30
C CYS A 405 -15.77 -19.23 0.98
N GLU A 406 -16.11 -18.52 2.07
CA GLU A 406 -16.47 -19.15 3.35
C GLU A 406 -17.62 -20.14 3.24
N LYS A 407 -18.63 -19.82 2.43
CA LYS A 407 -19.89 -20.58 2.30
C LYS A 407 -19.81 -21.76 1.35
N LEU A 408 -18.67 -22.04 0.74
CA LEU A 408 -18.47 -23.22 -0.07
C LEU A 408 -18.69 -24.51 0.74
N THR A 409 -19.22 -25.54 0.10
CA THR A 409 -19.24 -26.89 0.65
C THR A 409 -17.83 -27.42 0.90
N TYR A 410 -17.70 -28.47 1.69
CA TYR A 410 -16.37 -29.06 1.95
C TYR A 410 -15.64 -29.45 0.67
N VAL A 411 -16.34 -30.08 -0.29
CA VAL A 411 -15.78 -30.51 -1.60
C VAL A 411 -15.30 -29.30 -2.41
N GLU A 412 -16.07 -28.22 -2.42
CA GLU A 412 -15.69 -26.98 -3.11
C GLU A 412 -14.51 -26.29 -2.39
N LYS A 413 -14.44 -26.31 -1.06
CA LYS A 413 -13.28 -25.77 -0.30
C LYS A 413 -12.01 -26.54 -0.62
N VAL A 414 -12.07 -27.87 -0.73
CA VAL A 414 -10.93 -28.69 -1.17
C VAL A 414 -10.53 -28.32 -2.61
N SER A 415 -11.51 -28.18 -3.50
CA SER A 415 -11.28 -27.76 -4.88
C SER A 415 -10.64 -26.38 -4.97
N TYR A 416 -11.12 -25.43 -4.14
CA TYR A 416 -10.52 -24.10 -4.07
C TYR A 416 -9.05 -24.16 -3.64
N ALA A 417 -8.74 -24.89 -2.57
CA ALA A 417 -7.37 -25.06 -2.09
C ALA A 417 -6.45 -25.68 -3.15
N PHE A 418 -6.93 -26.73 -3.85
CA PHE A 418 -6.17 -27.37 -4.92
C PHE A 418 -5.93 -26.43 -6.09
N ASN A 419 -6.92 -25.63 -6.48
CA ASN A 419 -6.73 -24.63 -7.53
C ASN A 419 -5.72 -23.55 -7.10
N ARG A 420 -5.84 -23.03 -5.87
CA ARG A 420 -4.88 -22.02 -5.36
C ARG A 420 -3.44 -22.55 -5.40
N TYR A 421 -3.23 -23.78 -4.97
CA TYR A 421 -1.93 -24.44 -5.04
C TYR A 421 -1.45 -24.60 -6.48
N PHE A 422 -2.30 -25.13 -7.36
CA PHE A 422 -1.98 -25.35 -8.78
C PHE A 422 -1.60 -24.04 -9.49
N GLN A 423 -2.36 -22.98 -9.29
CA GLN A 423 -2.08 -21.67 -9.86
C GLN A 423 -0.79 -21.04 -9.29
N THR A 424 -0.52 -21.21 -8.01
CA THR A 424 0.67 -20.64 -7.36
C THR A 424 1.96 -21.37 -7.71
N LYS A 425 1.89 -22.72 -7.86
CA LYS A 425 3.08 -23.58 -7.95
C LYS A 425 3.29 -24.25 -9.29
N GLY A 426 2.29 -24.30 -10.13
CA GLY A 426 2.33 -25.33 -11.13
C GLY A 426 1.91 -25.03 -12.55
N GLN A 427 1.03 -24.07 -12.80
CA GLN A 427 0.52 -23.93 -14.17
C GLN A 427 1.62 -23.53 -15.16
N ALA A 428 2.56 -22.68 -14.74
CA ALA A 428 3.71 -22.25 -15.54
C ALA A 428 4.87 -23.26 -15.57
N ALA A 429 4.85 -24.30 -14.73
CA ALA A 429 5.92 -25.29 -14.68
C ALA A 429 5.84 -26.28 -15.84
N GLN A 430 6.99 -26.79 -16.29
CA GLN A 430 7.07 -27.78 -17.39
C GLN A 430 6.33 -29.10 -17.08
N THR A 431 6.04 -29.38 -15.80
CA THR A 431 5.34 -30.57 -15.31
C THR A 431 4.00 -30.21 -14.66
N SER A 432 3.22 -29.33 -15.31
CA SER A 432 2.00 -28.76 -14.73
C SER A 432 0.96 -29.79 -14.26
N ASP A 433 0.82 -30.90 -14.96
CA ASP A 433 -0.16 -31.96 -14.64
C ASP A 433 0.16 -32.65 -13.30
N ASP A 434 1.45 -32.80 -12.96
CA ASP A 434 1.88 -33.37 -11.69
C ASP A 434 1.46 -32.54 -10.49
N LYS A 435 1.35 -31.19 -10.65
CA LYS A 435 0.95 -30.28 -9.56
C LYS A 435 -0.54 -30.37 -9.24
N CYS A 436 -1.38 -30.78 -10.18
CA CYS A 436 -2.79 -31.07 -9.92
C CYS A 436 -3.04 -32.49 -9.44
N HIS A 437 -2.03 -33.37 -9.41
CA HIS A 437 -2.22 -34.75 -8.97
C HIS A 437 -2.69 -34.84 -7.51
N MET A 438 -2.20 -33.98 -6.63
CA MET A 438 -2.63 -33.86 -5.22
C MET A 438 -2.79 -35.22 -4.51
N GLY A 439 -1.79 -36.11 -4.68
CA GLY A 439 -1.84 -37.47 -4.14
C GLY A 439 -2.92 -38.38 -4.76
N GLY A 440 -3.34 -38.12 -6.00
CA GLY A 440 -4.42 -38.83 -6.68
C GLY A 440 -5.82 -38.26 -6.43
N LEU A 441 -5.93 -37.11 -5.76
CA LEU A 441 -7.21 -36.49 -5.38
C LEU A 441 -7.58 -35.31 -6.29
N GLY A 442 -6.66 -34.79 -7.09
CA GLY A 442 -6.91 -33.68 -7.99
C GLY A 442 -7.26 -34.12 -9.41
N LYS A 443 -8.00 -33.28 -10.11
CA LYS A 443 -8.26 -33.40 -11.56
C LYS A 443 -8.29 -32.03 -12.22
N LEU A 444 -7.77 -31.92 -13.43
CA LEU A 444 -7.88 -30.72 -14.25
C LEU A 444 -9.26 -30.62 -14.90
N VAL A 445 -9.81 -29.41 -14.91
CA VAL A 445 -11.07 -29.08 -15.59
C VAL A 445 -10.88 -27.82 -16.46
N PRO A 446 -11.52 -27.77 -17.65
CA PRO A 446 -11.46 -26.61 -18.54
C PRO A 446 -12.52 -25.55 -18.23
N ASN A 447 -13.54 -25.91 -17.45
CA ASN A 447 -14.65 -25.02 -17.10
C ASN A 447 -14.36 -24.34 -15.76
N ASP A 448 -14.61 -23.04 -15.68
CA ASP A 448 -14.45 -22.26 -14.47
C ASP A 448 -15.36 -22.80 -13.34
N PRO A 449 -14.78 -23.21 -12.21
CA PRO A 449 -15.54 -23.71 -11.06
C PRO A 449 -15.99 -22.60 -10.11
N SER A 450 -15.79 -21.33 -10.43
CA SER A 450 -16.19 -20.20 -9.59
C SER A 450 -17.69 -20.26 -9.27
N ASN A 451 -18.06 -19.87 -8.04
CA ASN A 451 -19.42 -19.94 -7.56
C ASN A 451 -19.81 -18.63 -6.81
N GLY A 452 -20.74 -17.88 -7.40
CA GLY A 452 -21.20 -16.61 -6.84
C GLY A 452 -20.06 -15.59 -6.76
N ILE A 453 -19.74 -15.14 -5.53
CA ILE A 453 -18.65 -14.19 -5.28
C ILE A 453 -17.29 -14.86 -5.04
N CYS A 454 -17.26 -16.19 -4.96
CA CYS A 454 -16.03 -16.95 -4.80
C CYS A 454 -15.39 -17.21 -6.18
N GLU A 455 -14.31 -16.53 -6.46
CA GLU A 455 -13.56 -16.67 -7.71
C GLU A 455 -12.46 -17.71 -7.57
N PHE A 456 -12.33 -18.61 -8.55
CA PHE A 456 -11.20 -19.52 -8.72
C PHE A 456 -10.23 -18.91 -9.73
N PRO A 457 -9.19 -18.19 -9.28
CA PRO A 457 -8.34 -17.43 -10.18
C PRO A 457 -7.53 -18.32 -11.13
N VAL A 458 -7.18 -17.75 -12.27
CA VAL A 458 -6.20 -18.31 -13.22
C VAL A 458 -4.95 -17.42 -13.15
N GLU A 459 -3.79 -18.05 -13.25
CA GLU A 459 -2.47 -17.41 -13.18
C GLU A 459 -2.21 -16.51 -14.40
N ILE A 460 -1.37 -15.49 -14.19
CA ILE A 460 -0.78 -14.72 -15.29
C ILE A 460 0.66 -15.16 -15.56
N LEU A 461 1.09 -15.05 -16.81
CA LEU A 461 2.48 -15.22 -17.15
C LEU A 461 3.23 -13.92 -16.82
N SER A 462 4.00 -13.95 -15.75
CA SER A 462 4.90 -12.85 -15.38
C SER A 462 6.34 -13.22 -15.75
N ALA A 463 7.02 -12.33 -16.47
CA ALA A 463 8.43 -12.53 -16.78
C ALA A 463 9.32 -12.60 -15.51
N GLU A 464 8.87 -12.01 -14.41
CA GLU A 464 9.56 -12.11 -13.11
C GLU A 464 9.55 -13.54 -12.56
N HIS A 465 8.51 -14.31 -12.78
CA HIS A 465 8.45 -15.72 -12.36
C HIS A 465 9.57 -16.57 -13.00
N VAL A 466 9.97 -16.24 -14.22
CA VAL A 466 11.04 -16.95 -14.94
C VAL A 466 12.41 -16.60 -14.36
N ILE A 467 12.59 -15.35 -13.90
CA ILE A 467 13.86 -14.86 -13.35
C ILE A 467 14.01 -15.25 -11.89
N GLU A 468 12.95 -15.18 -11.10
CA GLU A 468 12.96 -15.47 -9.66
C GLU A 468 12.86 -16.97 -9.34
N GLY A 469 12.35 -17.81 -10.24
CA GLY A 469 12.38 -19.26 -10.08
C GLY A 469 13.80 -19.82 -9.92
N ALA A 470 14.81 -19.06 -10.33
CA ALA A 470 16.22 -19.38 -10.11
C ALA A 470 16.76 -18.89 -8.72
N THR A 471 16.05 -18.06 -7.99
CA THR A 471 16.54 -17.41 -6.76
C THR A 471 15.74 -17.71 -5.49
N PHE A 472 14.52 -18.25 -5.56
CA PHE A 472 13.69 -18.54 -4.38
C PHE A 472 14.05 -19.84 -3.61
N GLY A 473 15.10 -20.54 -4.00
CA GLY A 473 15.58 -21.75 -3.32
C GLY A 473 16.54 -21.53 -2.15
N ALA A 474 16.87 -20.30 -1.77
CA ALA A 474 17.88 -20.03 -0.75
C ALA A 474 17.47 -18.94 0.25
N SER A 475 16.59 -19.29 1.18
CA SER A 475 16.54 -18.64 2.49
C SER A 475 17.37 -19.47 3.47
N GLY A 476 18.67 -19.38 3.35
CA GLY A 476 19.64 -19.95 4.28
C GLY A 476 20.87 -19.06 4.22
N SER A 477 21.21 -18.49 5.38
CA SER A 477 22.38 -17.67 5.61
C SER A 477 23.62 -18.11 4.81
N SER A 478 24.12 -17.25 3.94
CA SER A 478 25.56 -17.06 3.78
C SER A 478 25.85 -15.82 2.94
N ARG A 479 26.73 -15.01 3.48
CA ARG A 479 27.43 -13.95 2.77
C ARG A 479 28.29 -14.63 1.70
N ASP A 480 27.95 -14.43 0.43
CA ASP A 480 28.95 -14.55 -0.63
C ASP A 480 28.61 -13.58 -1.75
N ARG A 481 29.53 -12.66 -1.97
CA ARG A 481 29.56 -11.78 -3.14
C ARG A 481 29.84 -12.66 -4.35
N VAL A 482 28.84 -12.87 -5.20
CA VAL A 482 29.08 -13.43 -6.52
C VAL A 482 29.01 -12.32 -7.55
N HIS A 483 30.17 -11.86 -8.00
CA HIS A 483 30.31 -11.25 -9.30
C HIS A 483 30.10 -12.34 -10.35
N GLY A 484 28.85 -12.56 -10.74
CA GLY A 484 28.52 -13.48 -11.82
C GLY A 484 28.71 -12.82 -13.17
N ARG A 485 29.73 -13.26 -13.91
CA ARG A 485 29.78 -13.06 -15.36
C ARG A 485 28.59 -13.77 -15.96
N MET A 486 27.68 -13.03 -16.64
CA MET A 486 26.64 -13.62 -17.45
C MET A 486 27.29 -14.52 -18.54
N SER A 487 27.04 -15.82 -18.49
CA SER A 487 27.36 -16.70 -19.60
C SER A 487 26.34 -16.50 -20.71
N ALA A 488 26.82 -16.38 -21.94
CA ALA A 488 26.04 -16.13 -23.15
C ALA A 488 24.97 -17.22 -23.47
N SER A 489 24.88 -18.28 -22.66
CA SER A 489 23.92 -19.38 -22.83
C SER A 489 22.51 -19.08 -22.26
N ALA A 490 22.36 -18.17 -21.29
CA ALA A 490 21.07 -17.83 -20.71
C ALA A 490 20.23 -16.90 -21.64
N GLY A 491 20.89 -16.10 -22.47
CA GLY A 491 20.22 -15.20 -23.41
C GLY A 491 19.59 -15.91 -24.62
N LEU A 492 20.12 -17.08 -25.02
CA LEU A 492 19.58 -17.82 -26.15
C LEU A 492 18.29 -18.60 -25.81
N LEU A 493 18.13 -19.04 -24.55
CA LEU A 493 16.91 -19.75 -24.14
C LEU A 493 15.69 -18.83 -24.04
N ALA A 494 15.88 -17.57 -23.65
CA ALA A 494 14.77 -16.60 -23.58
C ALA A 494 14.27 -16.20 -24.98
N LEU A 495 15.17 -16.15 -25.98
CA LEU A 495 14.81 -15.84 -27.38
C LEU A 495 14.12 -17.02 -28.08
N THR A 496 14.44 -18.26 -27.74
CA THR A 496 13.81 -19.46 -28.36
C THR A 496 12.39 -19.71 -27.87
N VAL A 497 12.06 -19.35 -26.64
CA VAL A 497 10.68 -19.43 -26.11
C VAL A 497 9.77 -18.38 -26.77
N LEU A 498 10.31 -17.19 -27.10
CA LEU A 498 9.54 -16.16 -27.80
C LEU A 498 9.26 -16.52 -29.26
N TRP A 499 10.10 -17.37 -29.90
CA TRP A 499 9.96 -17.80 -31.30
C TRP A 499 9.05 -19.02 -31.50
N MET A 500 8.74 -19.76 -30.41
CA MET A 500 7.77 -20.88 -30.49
C MET A 500 6.31 -20.46 -30.21
N ILE A 501 6.06 -19.17 -29.87
CA ILE A 501 4.73 -18.63 -29.56
C ILE A 501 4.23 -17.65 -30.64
N LEU A 502 5.07 -17.32 -31.63
CA LEU A 502 4.67 -16.66 -32.90
C LEU A 502 4.56 -17.68 -34.03
#